data_54f37f45faaf584905a77085b1754437
#
_entry.id   54f37f45faaf584905a77085b1754437
#
_cell.length_a   1.000
_cell.length_b   1.000
_cell.length_c   1.000
_cell.angle_alpha   90.00
_cell.angle_beta   90.00
_cell.angle_gamma   90.00
#
_symmetry.space_group_name_H-M   'P 1'
#
loop_
_entity.id
_entity.type
_entity.pdbx_description
1 polymer ?
#
loop_
_entity_poly.entity_id
_entity_poly.type
_entity_poly.pdbx_seq_one_letter_code
_entity_poly.pdbx_strand_id
1 'polypeptide(L)'
;MPSGRGTRPTSDLVRESAFNLVLAWAGTVGEPADEVLDRFSFLDLYAGSGAMALEAASRGAAPVVAVEKDRPTAAIARRNAHELSLDVTVVAAPVEGYLAENEARPFDVAWLDPPYSVTSRHVADVVRRVVSGGWLAADGLVVVERSSRDEAPSWPEEMRTTWSRRYGETTLYFATPDEGEQED
;
A
#
# COMPACT_ATOMS: atom_id res chain seq x y z
N MET A 1 2.97 4.12 -35.77
CA MET A 1 3.63 3.53 -34.59
C MET A 1 3.18 4.31 -33.37
N PRO A 2 2.21 3.85 -32.59
CA PRO A 2 1.90 4.49 -31.32
C PRO A 2 2.93 4.02 -30.29
N SER A 3 3.70 4.97 -29.79
CA SER A 3 4.61 4.78 -28.65
C SER A 3 3.78 4.54 -27.39
N GLY A 4 3.59 3.30 -27.01
CA GLY A 4 3.06 2.94 -25.72
C GLY A 4 3.98 3.51 -24.64
N ARG A 5 3.54 4.55 -23.93
CA ARG A 5 4.11 4.90 -22.64
C ARG A 5 3.78 3.75 -21.71
N GLY A 6 4.75 2.85 -21.54
CA GLY A 6 4.65 1.78 -20.57
C GLY A 6 4.47 2.38 -19.17
N THR A 7 3.27 2.28 -18.65
CA THR A 7 3.12 2.14 -17.22
C THR A 7 3.99 0.96 -16.85
N ARG A 8 5.05 1.22 -16.07
CA ARG A 8 5.92 0.16 -15.54
C ARG A 8 5.06 -0.61 -14.55
N PRO A 9 4.58 -1.81 -14.86
CA PRO A 9 3.96 -2.61 -13.83
C PRO A 9 5.07 -2.89 -12.82
N THR A 10 4.81 -2.71 -11.55
CA THR A 10 5.53 -3.44 -10.52
C THR A 10 5.59 -4.86 -11.05
N SER A 11 6.79 -5.35 -11.39
CA SER A 11 6.88 -6.65 -12.06
C SER A 11 6.17 -7.68 -11.18
N ASP A 12 5.54 -8.68 -11.76
CA ASP A 12 4.85 -9.74 -10.99
C ASP A 12 5.76 -10.29 -9.88
N LEU A 13 7.07 -10.38 -10.15
CA LEU A 13 8.07 -10.78 -9.19
C LEU A 13 8.18 -9.82 -7.99
N VAL A 14 8.16 -8.50 -8.22
CA VAL A 14 8.23 -7.51 -7.13
C VAL A 14 6.95 -7.57 -6.29
N ARG A 15 5.79 -7.69 -6.94
CA ARG A 15 4.50 -7.83 -6.23
C ARG A 15 4.46 -9.09 -5.37
N GLU A 16 4.84 -10.25 -5.92
CA GLU A 16 4.92 -11.50 -5.17
C GLU A 16 5.90 -11.38 -3.99
N SER A 17 7.08 -10.83 -4.23
CA SER A 17 8.08 -10.60 -3.19
C SER A 17 7.59 -9.65 -2.10
N ALA A 18 6.87 -8.58 -2.49
CA ALA A 18 6.27 -7.63 -1.56
C ALA A 18 5.26 -8.30 -0.64
N PHE A 19 4.35 -9.11 -1.20
CA PHE A 19 3.38 -9.84 -0.39
C PHE A 19 4.03 -10.88 0.51
N ASN A 20 5.08 -11.57 0.08
CA ASN A 20 5.83 -12.48 0.95
C ASN A 20 6.40 -11.76 2.19
N LEU A 21 6.84 -10.50 2.06
CA LEU A 21 7.29 -9.68 3.20
C LEU A 21 6.13 -9.23 4.09
N VAL A 22 4.98 -8.88 3.49
CA VAL A 22 3.74 -8.57 4.24
C VAL A 22 3.28 -9.80 5.04
N LEU A 23 3.27 -10.99 4.44
CA LEU A 23 2.90 -12.23 5.11
C LEU A 23 3.87 -12.60 6.23
N ALA A 24 5.17 -12.35 6.04
CA ALA A 24 6.17 -12.58 7.08
C ALA A 24 5.95 -11.63 8.29
N TRP A 25 5.60 -10.36 8.03
CA TRP A 25 5.21 -9.42 9.06
C TRP A 25 3.90 -9.84 9.74
N ALA A 26 2.88 -10.25 8.98
CA ALA A 26 1.59 -10.70 9.48
C ALA A 26 1.66 -12.04 10.25
N GLY A 27 2.77 -12.79 10.13
CA GLY A 27 2.93 -14.09 10.78
C GLY A 27 2.08 -15.21 10.15
N THR A 28 1.63 -15.04 8.91
CA THR A 28 0.68 -15.94 8.22
C THR A 28 1.32 -16.80 7.14
N VAL A 29 2.65 -16.84 7.10
CA VAL A 29 3.40 -17.67 6.15
C VAL A 29 3.03 -19.14 6.34
N GLY A 30 2.51 -19.76 5.28
CA GLY A 30 2.11 -21.17 5.28
C GLY A 30 0.62 -21.42 5.50
N GLU A 31 -0.18 -20.39 5.74
CA GLU A 31 -1.65 -20.47 5.71
C GLU A 31 -2.17 -20.64 4.25
N PRO A 32 -3.43 -21.07 4.03
CA PRO A 32 -4.02 -21.12 2.70
C PRO A 32 -3.93 -19.80 1.96
N ALA A 33 -3.60 -19.82 0.67
CA ALA A 33 -3.26 -18.63 -0.10
C ALA A 33 -4.38 -17.58 -0.17
N ASP A 34 -5.63 -17.99 -0.10
CA ASP A 34 -6.82 -17.16 -0.12
C ASP A 34 -7.32 -16.71 1.26
N GLU A 35 -6.63 -17.12 2.33
CA GLU A 35 -6.97 -16.82 3.73
C GLU A 35 -5.81 -16.13 4.48
N VAL A 36 -4.62 -16.05 3.89
CA VAL A 36 -3.40 -15.53 4.56
C VAL A 36 -3.52 -14.09 5.05
N LEU A 37 -4.48 -13.31 4.54
CA LEU A 37 -4.79 -11.94 4.96
C LEU A 37 -6.24 -11.77 5.43
N ASP A 38 -6.98 -12.80 5.76
CA ASP A 38 -8.39 -12.75 6.15
C ASP A 38 -8.66 -11.90 7.40
N ARG A 39 -7.64 -11.67 8.23
CA ARG A 39 -7.68 -10.86 9.46
C ARG A 39 -7.15 -9.44 9.26
N PHE A 40 -6.76 -9.08 8.03
CA PHE A 40 -6.08 -7.82 7.76
C PHE A 40 -6.86 -6.97 6.77
N SER A 41 -6.87 -5.67 7.03
CA SER A 41 -7.38 -4.64 6.13
C SER A 41 -6.25 -4.00 5.34
N PHE A 42 -6.55 -3.53 4.11
CA PHE A 42 -5.53 -3.02 3.21
C PHE A 42 -5.94 -1.69 2.57
N LEU A 43 -5.10 -0.68 2.66
CA LEU A 43 -5.25 0.63 2.04
C LEU A 43 -4.18 0.83 0.96
N ASP A 44 -4.60 0.86 -0.30
CA ASP A 44 -3.73 1.09 -1.45
C ASP A 44 -3.83 2.55 -1.90
N LEU A 45 -2.81 3.33 -1.60
CA LEU A 45 -2.70 4.73 -1.98
C LEU A 45 -1.86 4.85 -3.27
N TYR A 46 -2.35 5.59 -4.25
CA TYR A 46 -1.84 5.64 -5.63
C TYR A 46 -2.05 4.33 -6.38
N ALA A 47 -3.25 3.74 -6.26
CA ALA A 47 -3.53 2.36 -6.64
C ALA A 47 -3.41 2.04 -8.14
N GLY A 48 -3.40 3.03 -9.01
CA GLY A 48 -3.38 2.80 -10.44
C GLY A 48 -4.53 1.89 -10.89
N SER A 49 -4.22 0.80 -11.59
CA SER A 49 -5.21 -0.20 -12.02
C SER A 49 -5.64 -1.17 -10.90
N GLY A 50 -5.16 -0.96 -9.67
CA GLY A 50 -5.56 -1.71 -8.49
C GLY A 50 -4.75 -2.98 -8.23
N ALA A 51 -3.59 -3.17 -8.83
CA ALA A 51 -2.86 -4.43 -8.76
C ALA A 51 -2.56 -4.89 -7.33
N MET A 52 -2.14 -3.97 -6.43
CA MET A 52 -1.84 -4.31 -5.03
C MET A 52 -3.11 -4.58 -4.23
N ALA A 53 -4.14 -3.72 -4.38
CA ALA A 53 -5.43 -3.91 -3.72
C ALA A 53 -6.11 -5.23 -4.13
N LEU A 54 -6.08 -5.57 -5.42
CA LEU A 54 -6.65 -6.82 -5.93
C LEU A 54 -5.89 -8.04 -5.42
N GLU A 55 -4.57 -7.97 -5.37
CA GLU A 55 -3.75 -9.04 -4.80
C GLU A 55 -4.05 -9.22 -3.30
N ALA A 56 -4.17 -8.13 -2.52
CA ALA A 56 -4.54 -8.20 -1.12
C ALA A 56 -5.92 -8.85 -0.93
N ALA A 57 -6.92 -8.42 -1.71
CA ALA A 57 -8.27 -8.99 -1.67
C ALA A 57 -8.29 -10.47 -2.05
N SER A 58 -7.51 -10.88 -3.06
CA SER A 58 -7.40 -12.29 -3.47
C SER A 58 -6.78 -13.19 -2.41
N ARG A 59 -6.06 -12.60 -1.45
CA ARG A 59 -5.44 -13.25 -0.29
C ARG A 59 -6.30 -13.18 0.98
N GLY A 60 -7.54 -12.72 0.85
CA GLY A 60 -8.52 -12.67 1.94
C GLY A 60 -8.62 -11.33 2.66
N ALA A 61 -7.76 -10.34 2.36
CA ALA A 61 -7.83 -9.04 3.04
C ALA A 61 -9.19 -8.37 2.92
N ALA A 62 -9.72 -7.86 4.04
CA ALA A 62 -10.99 -7.13 4.11
C ALA A 62 -11.05 -6.23 5.35
N PRO A 63 -11.49 -4.96 5.23
CA PRO A 63 -11.80 -4.27 3.98
C PRO A 63 -10.55 -3.91 3.17
N VAL A 64 -10.70 -3.80 1.85
CA VAL A 64 -9.68 -3.29 0.93
C VAL A 64 -10.16 -2.01 0.28
N VAL A 65 -9.36 -0.95 0.37
CA VAL A 65 -9.64 0.35 -0.26
C VAL A 65 -8.49 0.72 -1.19
N ALA A 66 -8.82 1.10 -2.43
CA ALA A 66 -7.89 1.57 -3.45
C ALA A 66 -8.19 3.01 -3.82
N VAL A 67 -7.22 3.91 -3.67
CA VAL A 67 -7.34 5.34 -3.96
C VAL A 67 -6.52 5.70 -5.19
N GLU A 68 -7.18 6.18 -6.25
CA GLU A 68 -6.56 6.59 -7.50
C GLU A 68 -7.17 7.91 -7.99
N LYS A 69 -6.31 8.91 -8.27
CA LYS A 69 -6.77 10.23 -8.69
C LYS A 69 -7.30 10.29 -10.13
N ASP A 70 -6.71 9.47 -11.00
CA ASP A 70 -7.09 9.43 -12.42
C ASP A 70 -8.38 8.62 -12.60
N ARG A 71 -9.48 9.30 -12.91
CA ARG A 71 -10.80 8.67 -13.02
C ARG A 71 -10.86 7.53 -14.04
N PRO A 72 -10.27 7.64 -15.25
CA PRO A 72 -10.18 6.52 -16.19
C PRO A 72 -9.44 5.31 -15.61
N THR A 73 -8.31 5.52 -14.93
CA THR A 73 -7.54 4.46 -14.31
C THR A 73 -8.28 3.82 -13.12
N ALA A 74 -8.96 4.62 -12.30
CA ALA A 74 -9.83 4.11 -11.24
C ALA A 74 -11.00 3.28 -11.79
N ALA A 75 -11.55 3.64 -12.96
CA ALA A 75 -12.58 2.84 -13.64
C ALA A 75 -12.03 1.48 -14.10
N ILE A 76 -10.76 1.42 -14.52
CA ILE A 76 -10.08 0.15 -14.83
C ILE A 76 -9.96 -0.71 -13.56
N ALA A 77 -9.52 -0.13 -12.44
CA ALA A 77 -9.42 -0.85 -11.17
C ALA A 77 -10.79 -1.45 -10.74
N ARG A 78 -11.88 -0.66 -10.84
CA ARG A 78 -13.24 -1.17 -10.55
C ARG A 78 -13.65 -2.32 -11.46
N ARG A 79 -13.37 -2.21 -12.76
CA ARG A 79 -13.66 -3.27 -13.71
C ARG A 79 -12.87 -4.54 -13.38
N ASN A 80 -11.58 -4.41 -13.09
CA ASN A 80 -10.73 -5.53 -12.70
C ASN A 80 -11.26 -6.22 -11.43
N ALA A 81 -11.65 -5.46 -10.40
CA ALA A 81 -12.25 -6.00 -9.18
C ALA A 81 -13.55 -6.78 -9.48
N HIS A 82 -14.41 -6.22 -10.31
CA HIS A 82 -15.66 -6.87 -10.72
C HIS A 82 -15.40 -8.17 -11.52
N GLU A 83 -14.51 -8.13 -12.50
CA GLU A 83 -14.16 -9.31 -13.33
C GLU A 83 -13.57 -10.45 -12.50
N LEU A 84 -12.81 -10.12 -11.46
CA LEU A 84 -12.22 -11.09 -10.53
C LEU A 84 -13.15 -11.47 -9.37
N SER A 85 -14.33 -10.85 -9.27
CA SER A 85 -15.26 -11.03 -8.15
C SER A 85 -14.63 -10.74 -6.78
N LEU A 86 -13.77 -9.73 -6.72
CA LEU A 86 -13.09 -9.27 -5.49
C LEU A 86 -13.78 -8.05 -4.91
N ASP A 87 -13.95 -8.02 -3.58
CA ASP A 87 -14.53 -6.89 -2.86
C ASP A 87 -13.46 -5.81 -2.57
N VAL A 88 -13.33 -4.86 -3.48
CA VAL A 88 -12.41 -3.73 -3.38
C VAL A 88 -13.17 -2.42 -3.57
N THR A 89 -13.13 -1.57 -2.57
CA THR A 89 -13.69 -0.21 -2.66
C THR A 89 -12.70 0.70 -3.40
N VAL A 90 -13.03 1.11 -4.63
CA VAL A 90 -12.17 2.00 -5.42
C VAL A 90 -12.68 3.44 -5.33
N VAL A 91 -11.85 4.34 -4.81
CA VAL A 91 -12.12 5.77 -4.64
C VAL A 91 -11.35 6.57 -5.70
N ALA A 92 -12.07 7.33 -6.54
CA ALA A 92 -11.47 8.20 -7.54
C ALA A 92 -11.23 9.59 -6.96
N ALA A 93 -10.13 9.78 -6.25
CA ALA A 93 -9.73 11.02 -5.58
C ALA A 93 -8.20 11.16 -5.48
N PRO A 94 -7.66 12.39 -5.37
CA PRO A 94 -6.29 12.58 -4.91
C PRO A 94 -6.13 12.00 -3.50
N VAL A 95 -4.96 11.40 -3.22
CA VAL A 95 -4.66 10.79 -1.92
C VAL A 95 -4.85 11.76 -0.76
N GLU A 96 -4.35 12.99 -0.93
CA GLU A 96 -4.45 14.03 0.09
C GLU A 96 -5.90 14.43 0.38
N GLY A 97 -6.72 14.50 -0.66
CA GLY A 97 -8.16 14.78 -0.55
C GLY A 97 -8.87 13.63 0.17
N TYR A 98 -8.58 12.39 -0.20
CA TYR A 98 -9.14 11.21 0.46
C TYR A 98 -8.83 11.21 1.96
N LEU A 99 -7.56 11.42 2.34
CA LEU A 99 -7.12 11.41 3.73
C LEU A 99 -7.65 12.61 4.55
N ALA A 100 -8.02 13.72 3.90
CA ALA A 100 -8.51 14.93 4.56
C ALA A 100 -10.04 14.99 4.67
N GLU A 101 -10.76 14.43 3.71
CA GLU A 101 -12.22 14.61 3.55
C GLU A 101 -13.02 13.44 4.10
N ASN A 102 -12.38 12.32 4.42
CA ASN A 102 -13.04 11.14 4.95
C ASN A 102 -12.72 10.94 6.43
N GLU A 103 -13.63 10.29 7.13
CA GLU A 103 -13.40 9.83 8.50
C GLU A 103 -12.33 8.72 8.48
N ALA A 104 -11.29 8.90 9.26
CA ALA A 104 -10.20 7.94 9.34
C ALA A 104 -10.69 6.61 9.91
N ARG A 105 -10.26 5.54 9.25
CA ARG A 105 -10.41 4.16 9.72
C ARG A 105 -9.04 3.52 9.73
N PRO A 106 -8.62 2.88 10.82
CA PRO A 106 -7.33 2.24 10.87
C PRO A 106 -7.29 1.03 9.93
N PHE A 107 -6.23 0.96 9.12
CA PHE A 107 -5.90 -0.18 8.27
C PHE A 107 -4.65 -0.87 8.80
N ASP A 108 -4.60 -2.20 8.68
CA ASP A 108 -3.44 -2.99 9.11
C ASP A 108 -2.26 -2.80 8.16
N VAL A 109 -2.53 -2.63 6.87
CA VAL A 109 -1.49 -2.36 5.87
C VAL A 109 -1.86 -1.12 5.05
N ALA A 110 -0.95 -0.16 4.98
CA ALA A 110 -1.01 0.99 4.07
C ALA A 110 0.11 0.89 3.04
N TRP A 111 -0.26 0.73 1.77
CA TRP A 111 0.65 0.66 0.63
C TRP A 111 0.67 1.99 -0.12
N LEU A 112 1.86 2.51 -0.42
CA LEU A 112 2.08 3.75 -1.17
C LEU A 112 3.03 3.49 -2.35
N ASP A 113 2.54 3.63 -3.58
CA ASP A 113 3.34 3.62 -4.82
C ASP A 113 3.18 4.96 -5.57
N PRO A 114 3.70 6.06 -5.00
CA PRO A 114 3.54 7.38 -5.60
C PRO A 114 4.29 7.48 -6.93
N PRO A 115 3.72 8.20 -7.94
CA PRO A 115 4.41 8.46 -9.19
C PRO A 115 5.77 9.12 -8.98
N TYR A 116 6.72 8.92 -9.89
CA TYR A 116 8.07 9.49 -9.82
C TYR A 116 8.11 11.01 -9.73
N SER A 117 7.05 11.70 -10.17
CA SER A 117 6.91 13.16 -10.06
C SER A 117 6.64 13.63 -8.63
N VAL A 118 6.26 12.72 -7.73
CA VAL A 118 5.99 13.03 -6.32
C VAL A 118 7.31 13.09 -5.55
N THR A 119 7.59 14.24 -4.94
CA THR A 119 8.83 14.45 -4.18
C THR A 119 8.89 13.62 -2.90
N SER A 120 10.09 13.30 -2.42
CA SER A 120 10.29 12.58 -1.15
C SER A 120 9.66 13.31 0.04
N ARG A 121 9.68 14.66 0.04
CA ARG A 121 9.02 15.49 1.05
C ARG A 121 7.50 15.25 1.05
N HIS A 122 6.89 15.22 -0.14
CA HIS A 122 5.45 15.00 -0.27
C HIS A 122 5.07 13.58 0.19
N VAL A 123 5.88 12.57 -0.15
CA VAL A 123 5.69 11.20 0.35
C VAL A 123 5.74 11.17 1.89
N ALA A 124 6.72 11.84 2.51
CA ALA A 124 6.81 11.94 3.96
C ALA A 124 5.59 12.63 4.58
N ASP A 125 5.03 13.66 3.93
CA ASP A 125 3.80 14.32 4.38
C ASP A 125 2.58 13.39 4.31
N VAL A 126 2.46 12.58 3.26
CA VAL A 126 1.39 11.56 3.14
C VAL A 126 1.56 10.48 4.20
N VAL A 127 2.76 9.93 4.38
CA VAL A 127 3.04 8.94 5.43
C VAL A 127 2.66 9.47 6.81
N ARG A 128 3.04 10.73 7.13
CA ARG A 128 2.66 11.36 8.40
C ARG A 128 1.14 11.44 8.56
N ARG A 129 0.40 11.78 7.52
CA ARG A 129 -1.08 11.82 7.55
C ARG A 129 -1.68 10.43 7.76
N VAL A 130 -1.10 9.40 7.16
CA VAL A 130 -1.53 8.00 7.35
C VAL A 130 -1.32 7.58 8.81
N VAL A 131 -0.15 7.81 9.36
CA VAL A 131 0.22 7.38 10.72
C VAL A 131 -0.51 8.23 11.77
N SER A 132 -0.27 9.55 11.80
CA SER A 132 -0.82 10.43 12.83
C SER A 132 -2.29 10.82 12.60
N GLY A 133 -2.83 10.55 11.42
CA GLY A 133 -4.22 10.82 11.06
C GLY A 133 -5.21 9.69 11.41
N GLY A 134 -4.73 8.59 12.01
CA GLY A 134 -5.59 7.46 12.39
C GLY A 134 -5.96 6.52 11.25
N TRP A 135 -5.21 6.56 10.14
CA TRP A 135 -5.42 5.65 9.00
C TRP A 135 -4.63 4.35 9.11
N LEU A 136 -3.68 4.25 10.05
CA LEU A 136 -2.91 3.06 10.35
C LEU A 136 -3.31 2.49 11.70
N ALA A 137 -3.46 1.16 11.78
CA ALA A 137 -3.64 0.45 13.04
C ALA A 137 -2.40 0.61 13.94
N ALA A 138 -2.58 0.45 15.25
CA ALA A 138 -1.52 0.67 16.24
C ALA A 138 -0.29 -0.24 16.01
N ASP A 139 -0.50 -1.43 15.46
CA ASP A 139 0.50 -2.42 15.06
C ASP A 139 0.64 -2.54 13.54
N GLY A 140 0.13 -1.57 12.79
CA GLY A 140 0.04 -1.61 11.33
C GLY A 140 1.37 -1.47 10.62
N LEU A 141 1.38 -1.83 9.33
CA LEU A 141 2.51 -1.77 8.43
C LEU A 141 2.32 -0.69 7.36
N VAL A 142 3.27 0.21 7.23
CA VAL A 142 3.37 1.10 6.05
C VAL A 142 4.41 0.55 5.09
N VAL A 143 4.05 0.45 3.81
CA VAL A 143 4.96 0.08 2.73
C VAL A 143 5.02 1.22 1.72
N VAL A 144 6.22 1.67 1.38
CA VAL A 144 6.45 2.73 0.38
C VAL A 144 7.33 2.18 -0.74
N GLU A 145 6.82 2.21 -1.96
CA GLU A 145 7.60 1.87 -3.16
C GLU A 145 8.24 3.14 -3.73
N ARG A 146 9.55 3.09 -3.99
CA ARG A 146 10.30 4.19 -4.63
C ARG A 146 11.31 3.66 -5.64
N SER A 147 11.74 4.55 -6.54
CA SER A 147 12.94 4.27 -7.33
C SER A 147 14.14 4.08 -6.41
N SER A 148 15.00 3.10 -6.73
CA SER A 148 16.26 2.90 -5.99
C SER A 148 17.25 4.07 -6.12
N ARG A 149 16.91 5.08 -6.92
CA ARG A 149 17.68 6.33 -7.10
C ARG A 149 17.15 7.45 -6.22
N ASP A 150 15.94 7.29 -5.67
CA ASP A 150 15.32 8.27 -4.79
C ASP A 150 15.88 8.12 -3.36
N GLU A 151 15.80 9.22 -2.61
CA GLU A 151 16.07 9.16 -1.18
C GLU A 151 15.03 8.28 -0.45
N ALA A 152 15.49 7.61 0.60
CA ALA A 152 14.59 6.87 1.48
C ALA A 152 13.53 7.80 2.08
N PRO A 153 12.29 7.32 2.29
CA PRO A 153 11.26 8.13 2.93
C PRO A 153 11.65 8.49 4.37
N SER A 154 11.32 9.72 4.78
CA SER A 154 11.41 10.10 6.18
C SER A 154 10.18 9.58 6.92
N TRP A 155 10.39 8.92 8.04
CA TRP A 155 9.36 8.32 8.86
C TRP A 155 8.97 9.22 10.04
N PRO A 156 7.72 9.26 10.47
CA PRO A 156 7.31 9.81 11.76
C PRO A 156 8.00 9.09 12.93
N GLU A 157 8.15 9.76 14.07
CA GLU A 157 8.85 9.20 15.25
C GLU A 157 8.18 7.94 15.80
N GLU A 158 6.89 7.78 15.58
CA GLU A 158 6.10 6.61 15.97
C GLU A 158 6.51 5.34 15.19
N MET A 159 7.09 5.51 14.00
CA MET A 159 7.51 4.41 13.12
C MET A 159 8.96 4.02 13.42
N ARG A 160 9.19 3.27 14.48
CA ARG A 160 10.53 2.99 15.00
C ARG A 160 11.22 1.79 14.38
N THR A 161 10.46 0.78 13.99
CA THR A 161 11.00 -0.38 13.29
C THR A 161 10.89 -0.17 11.79
N THR A 162 12.04 -0.02 11.11
CA THR A 162 12.09 0.21 9.66
C THR A 162 13.08 -0.72 8.99
N TRP A 163 12.72 -1.16 7.78
CA TRP A 163 13.64 -1.93 6.92
C TRP A 163 13.34 -1.67 5.45
N SER A 164 14.19 -2.16 4.57
CA SER A 164 13.98 -2.05 3.12
C SER A 164 14.45 -3.28 2.37
N ARG A 165 13.94 -3.44 1.15
CA ARG A 165 14.37 -4.45 0.19
C ARG A 165 14.44 -3.84 -1.20
N ARG A 166 15.56 -4.05 -1.87
CA ARG A 166 15.79 -3.55 -3.23
C ARG A 166 15.59 -4.65 -4.26
N TYR A 167 14.85 -4.31 -5.31
CA TYR A 167 14.55 -5.15 -6.47
C TYR A 167 14.90 -4.38 -7.76
N GLY A 168 16.16 -4.50 -8.18
CA GLY A 168 16.64 -3.76 -9.36
C GLY A 168 16.57 -2.24 -9.18
N GLU A 169 15.69 -1.59 -9.95
CA GLU A 169 15.47 -0.15 -9.90
C GLU A 169 14.37 0.28 -8.91
N THR A 170 13.74 -0.67 -8.22
CA THR A 170 12.71 -0.43 -7.21
C THR A 170 13.23 -0.77 -5.83
N THR A 171 12.92 0.06 -4.84
CA THR A 171 13.13 -0.24 -3.43
C THR A 171 11.81 -0.15 -2.69
N LEU A 172 11.48 -1.18 -1.93
CA LEU A 172 10.38 -1.21 -1.00
C LEU A 172 10.90 -0.83 0.39
N TYR A 173 10.29 0.16 1.00
CA TYR A 173 10.56 0.61 2.35
C TYR A 173 9.39 0.25 3.24
N PHE A 174 9.67 -0.32 4.39
CA PHE A 174 8.70 -0.81 5.35
C PHE A 174 8.91 -0.10 6.68
N ALA A 175 7.83 0.20 7.36
CA ALA A 175 7.86 0.72 8.71
C ALA A 175 6.66 0.25 9.53
N THR A 176 6.89 -0.03 10.82
CA THR A 176 5.85 -0.31 11.81
C THR A 176 6.01 0.62 12.99
N PRO A 177 4.93 0.99 13.70
CA PRO A 177 5.02 1.60 15.00
C PRO A 177 5.81 0.70 15.96
N ASP A 178 6.40 1.28 16.98
CA ASP A 178 6.97 0.49 18.06
C ASP A 178 5.84 -0.22 18.80
N GLU A 179 5.92 -1.52 18.93
CA GLU A 179 5.12 -2.20 19.94
C GLU A 179 5.65 -1.68 21.29
N GLY A 180 4.95 -0.69 21.87
CA GLY A 180 5.28 -0.26 23.21
C GLY A 180 5.37 -1.51 24.08
N GLU A 181 6.49 -1.68 24.79
CA GLU A 181 6.64 -2.74 25.77
C GLU A 181 5.36 -2.71 26.63
N GLN A 182 4.54 -3.75 26.49
CA GLN A 182 3.46 -3.97 27.46
C GLN A 182 4.19 -4.25 28.77
N GLU A 183 4.29 -3.21 29.61
CA GLU A 183 4.65 -3.40 31.00
C GLU A 183 3.58 -4.31 31.61
N ASP A 184 3.99 -5.55 31.89
CA ASP A 184 3.25 -6.51 32.73
C ASP A 184 3.06 -5.97 34.16
#